data_a6335d79986c02fa8386571a14ba0271
#
_entry.id   a6335d79986c02fa8386571a14ba0271
#
_cell.length_a   1.000
_cell.length_b   1.000
_cell.length_c   1.000
_cell.angle_alpha   90.00
_cell.angle_beta   90.00
_cell.angle_gamma   90.00
#
_symmetry.space_group_name_H-M   'P 1'
#
loop_
_entity.id
_entity.type
_entity.pdbx_description
1 polymer ?
#
loop_
_entity_poly.entity_id
_entity_poly.type
_entity_poly.pdbx_seq_one_letter_code
_entity_poly.pdbx_strand_id
1 'polypeptide(L)'
;MSATHSSDSTQANLPWSREEFEQRLRAKSALYHIHHPYHQAMHHGECSEEQIRGWVANRFYYQINIPVKDANILANCRDRDERRLWVQRILDHDGYGDTHGGIEAWLRLGEAVGIDRDEMLSQRQVLPGVRFAVDAYVNFARRATWQEAACSSLTEMFAPEIHQSRLDTWPTNYPWIDMSGLQYFRGRLSEARRDVQHGLKITLDHFVTREQQEQALDILQFKLDILWTMLDAMTMAYELDRAPYHNVNGDALGNPIEYHSGRYR
;
A
#
# COMPACT_ATOMS: atom_id res chain seq x y z
N MET A 1 -25.46 -39.52 -32.17
CA MET A 1 -24.13 -39.05 -31.76
C MET A 1 -24.26 -37.64 -31.21
N SER A 2 -24.39 -37.51 -29.92
CA SER A 2 -24.28 -36.19 -29.27
C SER A 2 -24.40 -36.38 -27.74
N ALA A 3 -23.28 -36.53 -27.05
CA ALA A 3 -23.22 -36.48 -25.59
C ALA A 3 -21.73 -36.42 -25.17
N THR A 4 -21.09 -35.24 -25.29
CA THR A 4 -19.73 -35.03 -24.73
C THR A 4 -19.46 -33.54 -24.42
N HIS A 5 -20.46 -32.78 -23.95
CA HIS A 5 -20.21 -31.37 -23.61
C HIS A 5 -20.66 -30.97 -22.18
N SER A 6 -21.06 -31.91 -21.33
CA SER A 6 -21.63 -31.59 -20.01
C SER A 6 -20.70 -31.77 -18.82
N SER A 7 -19.55 -32.40 -18.98
CA SER A 7 -18.64 -32.68 -17.85
C SER A 7 -17.60 -31.55 -17.56
N ASP A 8 -17.27 -30.77 -18.56
CA ASP A 8 -16.21 -29.73 -18.43
C ASP A 8 -16.70 -28.48 -17.69
N SER A 9 -17.96 -28.10 -17.88
CA SER A 9 -18.54 -26.92 -17.21
C SER A 9 -18.82 -27.14 -15.70
N THR A 10 -18.99 -28.38 -15.28
CA THR A 10 -19.26 -28.69 -13.86
C THR A 10 -17.95 -28.66 -13.04
N GLN A 11 -16.82 -29.03 -13.62
CA GLN A 11 -15.53 -28.97 -12.97
C GLN A 11 -15.00 -27.52 -12.84
N ALA A 12 -15.32 -26.65 -13.79
CA ALA A 12 -14.91 -25.25 -13.79
C ALA A 12 -15.48 -24.44 -12.62
N ASN A 13 -16.63 -24.85 -12.06
CA ASN A 13 -17.34 -24.14 -11.00
C ASN A 13 -17.09 -24.69 -9.57
N LEU A 14 -16.29 -25.76 -9.44
CA LEU A 14 -15.95 -26.26 -8.11
C LEU A 14 -15.00 -25.29 -7.39
N PRO A 15 -15.19 -25.04 -6.09
CA PRO A 15 -14.26 -24.22 -5.34
C PRO A 15 -12.87 -24.86 -5.33
N TRP A 16 -11.85 -24.02 -5.34
CA TRP A 16 -10.48 -24.47 -5.09
C TRP A 16 -10.36 -25.01 -3.68
N SER A 17 -9.44 -25.97 -3.48
CA SER A 17 -9.05 -26.34 -2.13
C SER A 17 -8.45 -25.14 -1.41
N ARG A 18 -8.41 -25.19 -0.08
CA ARG A 18 -7.82 -24.11 0.73
C ARG A 18 -6.37 -23.83 0.32
N GLU A 19 -5.60 -24.89 0.08
CA GLU A 19 -4.19 -24.82 -0.32
C GLU A 19 -4.05 -24.23 -1.72
N GLU A 20 -4.88 -24.65 -2.68
CA GLU A 20 -4.87 -24.11 -4.03
C GLU A 20 -5.28 -22.63 -4.05
N PHE A 21 -6.28 -22.25 -3.27
CA PHE A 21 -6.71 -20.87 -3.17
C PHE A 21 -5.60 -19.98 -2.57
N GLU A 22 -4.95 -20.43 -1.49
CA GLU A 22 -3.80 -19.73 -0.91
C GLU A 22 -2.65 -19.59 -1.92
N GLN A 23 -2.33 -20.65 -2.69
CA GLN A 23 -1.30 -20.58 -3.72
C GLN A 23 -1.63 -19.54 -4.79
N ARG A 24 -2.89 -19.42 -5.21
CA ARG A 24 -3.34 -18.40 -6.18
C ARG A 24 -3.22 -16.99 -5.64
N LEU A 25 -3.56 -16.76 -4.37
CA LEU A 25 -3.35 -15.48 -3.71
C LEU A 25 -1.85 -15.12 -3.67
N ARG A 26 -0.99 -16.08 -3.29
CA ARG A 26 0.46 -15.88 -3.23
C ARG A 26 1.09 -15.66 -4.61
N ALA A 27 0.57 -16.29 -5.66
CA ALA A 27 1.04 -16.10 -7.03
C ALA A 27 0.87 -14.66 -7.54
N LYS A 28 -0.02 -13.85 -6.93
CA LYS A 28 -0.14 -12.41 -7.19
C LYS A 28 1.12 -11.61 -6.81
N SER A 29 2.09 -12.20 -6.10
CA SER A 29 3.40 -11.59 -5.84
C SER A 29 4.10 -11.13 -7.11
N ALA A 30 3.90 -11.82 -8.24
CA ALA A 30 4.45 -11.43 -9.55
C ALA A 30 3.98 -10.05 -10.02
N LEU A 31 2.87 -9.54 -9.47
CA LEU A 31 2.30 -8.22 -9.76
C LEU A 31 2.56 -7.21 -8.62
N TYR A 32 3.35 -7.60 -7.62
CA TYR A 32 3.66 -6.68 -6.53
C TYR A 32 4.56 -5.54 -7.00
N HIS A 33 4.34 -4.38 -6.45
CA HIS A 33 5.00 -3.15 -6.88
C HIS A 33 6.52 -3.10 -6.62
N ILE A 34 7.11 -4.14 -6.01
CA ILE A 34 8.56 -4.32 -5.98
C ILE A 34 9.14 -4.47 -7.38
N HIS A 35 8.33 -4.98 -8.33
CA HIS A 35 8.69 -5.15 -9.73
C HIS A 35 8.44 -3.90 -10.59
N HIS A 36 7.86 -2.85 -10.02
CA HIS A 36 7.67 -1.59 -10.73
C HIS A 36 9.02 -0.93 -11.07
N PRO A 37 9.21 -0.39 -12.30
CA PRO A 37 10.48 0.22 -12.71
C PRO A 37 11.06 1.22 -11.70
N TYR A 38 10.22 2.09 -11.14
CA TYR A 38 10.63 3.05 -10.11
C TYR A 38 11.25 2.38 -8.87
N HIS A 39 10.67 1.28 -8.39
CA HIS A 39 11.23 0.53 -7.26
C HIS A 39 12.48 -0.25 -7.66
N GLN A 40 12.55 -0.77 -8.88
CA GLN A 40 13.77 -1.41 -9.39
C GLN A 40 14.93 -0.41 -9.43
N ALA A 41 14.72 0.77 -10.02
CA ALA A 41 15.71 1.85 -10.02
C ALA A 41 16.13 2.23 -8.58
N MET A 42 15.18 2.34 -7.67
CA MET A 42 15.45 2.63 -6.25
C MET A 42 16.33 1.57 -5.58
N HIS A 43 16.08 0.29 -5.84
CA HIS A 43 16.87 -0.80 -5.25
C HIS A 43 18.26 -0.94 -5.88
N HIS A 44 18.42 -0.54 -7.14
CA HIS A 44 19.71 -0.52 -7.83
C HIS A 44 20.55 0.73 -7.56
N GLY A 45 20.03 1.71 -6.82
CA GLY A 45 20.74 2.96 -6.54
C GLY A 45 20.72 3.96 -7.71
N GLU A 46 19.78 3.82 -8.62
CA GLU A 46 19.66 4.61 -9.84
C GLU A 46 18.77 5.85 -9.66
N CYS A 47 18.05 5.96 -8.51
CA CYS A 47 17.22 7.12 -8.22
C CYS A 47 18.07 8.32 -7.76
N SER A 48 17.70 9.51 -8.23
CA SER A 48 18.23 10.77 -7.70
C SER A 48 17.73 11.06 -6.29
N GLU A 49 18.36 12.01 -5.60
CA GLU A 49 17.88 12.47 -4.29
C GLU A 49 16.44 13.01 -4.36
N GLU A 50 16.09 13.70 -5.43
CA GLU A 50 14.75 14.23 -5.66
C GLU A 50 13.71 13.10 -5.80
N GLN A 51 14.04 12.06 -6.54
CA GLN A 51 13.18 10.88 -6.70
C GLN A 51 12.96 10.16 -5.37
N ILE A 52 14.01 9.99 -4.55
CA ILE A 52 13.88 9.39 -3.21
C ILE A 52 13.03 10.26 -2.29
N ARG A 53 13.31 11.58 -2.24
CA ARG A 53 12.50 12.54 -1.44
C ARG A 53 11.05 12.55 -1.90
N GLY A 54 10.82 12.61 -3.21
CA GLY A 54 9.50 12.56 -3.81
C GLY A 54 8.74 11.29 -3.42
N TRP A 55 9.40 10.13 -3.47
CA TRP A 55 8.81 8.87 -3.03
C TRP A 55 8.45 8.89 -1.54
N VAL A 56 9.34 9.35 -0.67
CA VAL A 56 9.09 9.43 0.78
C VAL A 56 7.91 10.35 1.08
N ALA A 57 7.85 11.54 0.48
CA ALA A 57 6.77 12.51 0.67
C ALA A 57 5.42 11.99 0.16
N ASN A 58 5.39 11.37 -1.02
CA ASN A 58 4.17 10.83 -1.60
C ASN A 58 3.65 9.60 -0.83
N ARG A 59 4.56 8.71 -0.42
CA ARG A 59 4.21 7.51 0.35
C ARG A 59 3.70 7.85 1.74
N PHE A 60 4.06 9.02 2.29
CA PHE A 60 3.52 9.50 3.58
C PHE A 60 1.99 9.58 3.57
N TYR A 61 1.39 10.03 2.47
CA TYR A 61 -0.08 10.07 2.35
C TYR A 61 -0.71 8.69 2.49
N TYR A 62 -0.07 7.67 1.95
CA TYR A 62 -0.52 6.29 2.16
C TYR A 62 -0.38 5.88 3.63
N GLN A 63 0.73 6.22 4.30
CA GLN A 63 1.00 5.82 5.69
C GLN A 63 -0.06 6.37 6.66
N ILE A 64 -0.39 7.64 6.56
CA ILE A 64 -1.41 8.27 7.43
C ILE A 64 -2.83 7.77 7.15
N ASN A 65 -3.07 7.17 5.98
CA ASN A 65 -4.36 6.62 5.60
C ASN A 65 -4.51 5.12 5.91
N ILE A 66 -3.44 4.41 6.30
CA ILE A 66 -3.53 3.01 6.74
C ILE A 66 -4.44 2.87 7.97
N PRO A 67 -4.22 3.60 9.08
CA PRO A 67 -5.11 3.50 10.25
C PRO A 67 -6.54 3.95 9.95
N VAL A 68 -6.76 4.92 9.05
CA VAL A 68 -8.11 5.32 8.60
C VAL A 68 -8.80 4.18 7.87
N LYS A 69 -8.09 3.49 6.97
CA LYS A 69 -8.59 2.28 6.29
C LYS A 69 -8.92 1.17 7.32
N ASP A 70 -8.04 0.93 8.28
CA ASP A 70 -8.24 -0.10 9.31
C ASP A 70 -9.41 0.25 10.26
N ALA A 71 -9.61 1.53 10.58
CA ALA A 71 -10.77 1.98 11.33
C ALA A 71 -12.10 1.72 10.58
N ASN A 72 -12.11 1.87 9.24
CA ASN A 72 -13.28 1.50 8.43
C ASN A 72 -13.56 -0.01 8.48
N ILE A 73 -12.54 -0.86 8.47
CA ILE A 73 -12.69 -2.31 8.65
C ILE A 73 -13.29 -2.62 10.01
N LEU A 74 -12.78 -2.00 11.09
CA LEU A 74 -13.34 -2.15 12.43
C LEU A 74 -14.79 -1.70 12.53
N ALA A 75 -15.14 -0.57 11.89
CA ALA A 75 -16.52 -0.05 11.91
C ALA A 75 -17.50 -1.02 11.25
N ASN A 76 -17.08 -1.74 10.21
CA ASN A 76 -17.90 -2.72 9.50
C ASN A 76 -17.90 -4.10 10.17
N CYS A 77 -16.94 -4.42 11.04
CA CYS A 77 -16.80 -5.70 11.70
C CYS A 77 -17.69 -5.77 12.96
N ARG A 78 -18.65 -6.71 12.99
CA ARG A 78 -19.51 -6.95 14.18
C ARG A 78 -18.89 -7.94 15.15
N ASP A 79 -17.90 -8.73 14.73
CA ASP A 79 -17.20 -9.67 15.59
C ASP A 79 -16.25 -8.95 16.53
N ARG A 80 -16.47 -9.13 17.84
CA ARG A 80 -15.67 -8.48 18.89
C ARG A 80 -14.24 -9.02 18.93
N ASP A 81 -14.08 -10.33 18.74
CA ASP A 81 -12.76 -10.96 18.86
C ASP A 81 -11.88 -10.61 17.66
N GLU A 82 -12.46 -10.54 16.46
CA GLU A 82 -11.77 -10.05 15.27
C GLU A 82 -11.38 -8.57 15.43
N ARG A 83 -12.26 -7.71 15.97
CA ARG A 83 -11.90 -6.30 16.24
C ARG A 83 -10.74 -6.16 17.23
N ARG A 84 -10.68 -7.01 18.25
CA ARG A 84 -9.58 -7.00 19.23
C ARG A 84 -8.23 -7.36 18.62
N LEU A 85 -8.22 -8.21 17.60
CA LEU A 85 -7.02 -8.55 16.85
C LEU A 85 -6.67 -7.46 15.83
N TRP A 86 -7.68 -6.92 15.13
CA TRP A 86 -7.46 -5.96 14.06
C TRP A 86 -7.01 -4.58 14.56
N VAL A 87 -7.47 -4.14 15.74
CA VAL A 87 -7.11 -2.83 16.30
C VAL A 87 -5.62 -2.63 16.49
N GLN A 88 -4.87 -3.72 16.65
CA GLN A 88 -3.41 -3.65 16.79
C GLN A 88 -2.73 -2.98 15.58
N ARG A 89 -3.28 -3.14 14.36
CA ARG A 89 -2.77 -2.49 13.15
C ARG A 89 -2.83 -0.96 13.23
N ILE A 90 -3.89 -0.43 13.85
CA ILE A 90 -4.02 1.02 14.08
C ILE A 90 -2.97 1.46 15.10
N LEU A 91 -2.83 0.74 16.20
CA LEU A 91 -1.87 1.05 17.26
C LEU A 91 -0.42 0.99 16.74
N ASP A 92 -0.10 0.05 15.84
CA ASP A 92 1.22 -0.06 15.23
C ASP A 92 1.56 1.15 14.34
N HIS A 93 0.56 1.78 13.71
CA HIS A 93 0.76 2.95 12.85
C HIS A 93 0.66 4.27 13.60
N ASP A 94 -0.38 4.45 14.43
CA ASP A 94 -0.60 5.70 15.17
C ASP A 94 0.27 5.81 16.42
N GLY A 95 0.71 4.67 16.95
CA GLY A 95 1.38 4.59 18.24
C GLY A 95 0.41 4.41 19.41
N TYR A 96 0.93 3.99 20.55
CA TYR A 96 0.17 3.83 21.78
C TYR A 96 1.09 3.92 23.00
N GLY A 97 0.67 4.63 24.02
CA GLY A 97 1.48 4.85 25.23
C GLY A 97 2.81 5.54 24.87
N ASP A 98 3.92 4.91 25.21
CA ASP A 98 5.27 5.42 24.92
C ASP A 98 5.81 5.04 23.53
N THR A 99 5.02 4.29 22.72
CA THR A 99 5.40 3.94 21.36
C THR A 99 4.94 4.99 20.37
N HIS A 100 5.85 5.40 19.47
CA HIS A 100 5.57 6.47 18.51
C HIS A 100 4.84 6.00 17.24
N GLY A 101 4.81 4.69 16.97
CA GLY A 101 4.17 4.09 15.79
C GLY A 101 4.85 4.34 14.45
N GLY A 102 4.29 3.72 13.41
CA GLY A 102 4.83 3.74 12.05
C GLY A 102 4.76 5.10 11.37
N ILE A 103 3.75 5.92 11.68
CA ILE A 103 3.62 7.26 11.11
C ILE A 103 4.77 8.16 11.57
N GLU A 104 5.09 8.14 12.85
CA GLU A 104 6.24 8.87 13.39
C GLU A 104 7.56 8.34 12.82
N ALA A 105 7.71 7.02 12.71
CA ALA A 105 8.89 6.43 12.09
C ALA A 105 9.03 6.86 10.61
N TRP A 106 7.93 7.07 9.90
CA TRP A 106 7.95 7.58 8.54
C TRP A 106 8.30 9.07 8.48
N LEU A 107 7.85 9.88 9.41
CA LEU A 107 8.26 11.29 9.53
C LEU A 107 9.78 11.41 9.75
N ARG A 108 10.34 10.56 10.62
CA ARG A 108 11.81 10.48 10.81
C ARG A 108 12.55 10.03 9.55
N LEU A 109 11.96 9.16 8.74
CA LEU A 109 12.51 8.84 7.42
C LEU A 109 12.49 10.07 6.51
N GLY A 110 11.42 10.90 6.55
CA GLY A 110 11.36 12.18 5.85
C GLY A 110 12.51 13.10 6.25
N GLU A 111 12.73 13.29 7.54
CA GLU A 111 13.83 14.08 8.08
C GLU A 111 15.20 13.51 7.66
N ALA A 112 15.35 12.17 7.69
CA ALA A 112 16.57 11.47 7.30
C ALA A 112 16.95 11.64 5.82
N VAL A 113 15.96 11.84 4.94
CA VAL A 113 16.20 12.17 3.51
C VAL A 113 16.22 13.66 3.26
N GLY A 114 16.21 14.50 4.30
CA GLY A 114 16.34 15.95 4.22
C GLY A 114 15.06 16.69 3.84
N ILE A 115 13.88 16.12 4.16
CA ILE A 115 12.59 16.82 4.06
C ILE A 115 12.24 17.36 5.45
N ASP A 116 11.91 18.65 5.52
CA ASP A 116 11.42 19.25 6.75
C ASP A 116 10.13 18.60 7.23
N ARG A 117 9.97 18.44 8.54
CA ARG A 117 8.81 17.80 9.15
C ARG A 117 7.49 18.48 8.81
N ASP A 118 7.48 19.83 8.85
CA ASP A 118 6.28 20.60 8.52
C ASP A 118 5.94 20.49 7.04
N GLU A 119 6.96 20.35 6.18
CA GLU A 119 6.77 20.04 4.76
C GLU A 119 6.11 18.69 4.56
N MET A 120 6.56 17.64 5.26
CA MET A 120 5.91 16.32 5.26
C MET A 120 4.45 16.42 5.71
N LEU A 121 4.20 17.07 6.84
CA LEU A 121 2.86 17.23 7.42
C LEU A 121 1.93 18.06 6.53
N SER A 122 2.44 19.00 5.79
CA SER A 122 1.67 19.84 4.85
C SER A 122 1.10 19.05 3.68
N GLN A 123 1.72 17.90 3.34
CA GLN A 123 1.36 17.05 2.19
C GLN A 123 1.34 17.78 0.84
N ARG A 124 2.02 18.93 0.72
CA ARG A 124 2.03 19.75 -0.51
C ARG A 124 2.62 19.02 -1.70
N GLN A 125 3.58 18.11 -1.46
CA GLN A 125 4.24 17.31 -2.49
C GLN A 125 3.45 16.07 -2.93
N VAL A 126 2.31 15.79 -2.30
CA VAL A 126 1.53 14.58 -2.63
C VAL A 126 0.81 14.76 -3.96
N LEU A 127 1.19 13.95 -4.93
CA LEU A 127 0.68 13.98 -6.29
C LEU A 127 -0.82 13.58 -6.36
N PRO A 128 -1.61 14.16 -7.27
CA PRO A 128 -3.04 13.81 -7.42
C PRO A 128 -3.26 12.32 -7.66
N GLY A 129 -2.46 11.66 -8.49
CA GLY A 129 -2.59 10.22 -8.75
C GLY A 129 -2.38 9.38 -7.48
N VAL A 130 -1.46 9.79 -6.61
CA VAL A 130 -1.26 9.16 -5.30
C VAL A 130 -2.48 9.34 -4.40
N ARG A 131 -3.05 10.56 -4.34
CA ARG A 131 -4.29 10.81 -3.58
C ARG A 131 -5.43 9.96 -4.07
N PHE A 132 -5.70 9.96 -5.38
CA PHE A 132 -6.80 9.17 -5.95
C PHE A 132 -6.64 7.67 -5.66
N ALA A 133 -5.44 7.12 -5.78
CA ALA A 133 -5.17 5.72 -5.49
C ALA A 133 -5.41 5.38 -4.01
N VAL A 134 -4.90 6.20 -3.09
CA VAL A 134 -5.06 5.99 -1.65
C VAL A 134 -6.51 6.20 -1.21
N ASP A 135 -7.19 7.25 -1.71
CA ASP A 135 -8.59 7.52 -1.40
C ASP A 135 -9.51 6.42 -1.94
N ALA A 136 -9.20 5.85 -3.12
CA ALA A 136 -9.91 4.68 -3.65
C ALA A 136 -9.80 3.49 -2.68
N TYR A 137 -8.62 3.26 -2.10
CA TYR A 137 -8.40 2.19 -1.13
C TYR A 137 -9.19 2.41 0.18
N VAL A 138 -9.14 3.61 0.74
CA VAL A 138 -9.91 3.96 1.94
C VAL A 138 -11.41 3.85 1.69
N ASN A 139 -11.89 4.34 0.53
CA ASN A 139 -13.30 4.26 0.15
C ASN A 139 -13.75 2.81 -0.11
N PHE A 140 -12.88 1.96 -0.66
CA PHE A 140 -13.16 0.53 -0.76
C PHE A 140 -13.39 -0.07 0.64
N ALA A 141 -12.47 0.13 1.57
CA ALA A 141 -12.59 -0.38 2.94
C ALA A 141 -13.85 0.13 3.68
N ARG A 142 -14.31 1.35 3.35
CA ARG A 142 -15.54 1.93 3.91
C ARG A 142 -16.81 1.24 3.44
N ARG A 143 -16.85 0.79 2.18
CA ARG A 143 -18.05 0.27 1.50
C ARG A 143 -18.14 -1.24 1.48
N ALA A 144 -17.01 -1.92 1.47
CA ALA A 144 -16.91 -3.37 1.42
C ALA A 144 -17.33 -4.01 2.75
N THR A 145 -17.64 -5.28 2.71
CA THR A 145 -17.69 -6.07 3.94
C THR A 145 -16.33 -6.05 4.63
N TRP A 146 -16.31 -6.25 5.94
CA TRP A 146 -15.03 -6.22 6.65
C TRP A 146 -14.07 -7.33 6.19
N GLN A 147 -14.59 -8.47 5.73
CA GLN A 147 -13.78 -9.57 5.19
C GLN A 147 -13.17 -9.22 3.83
N GLU A 148 -13.94 -8.60 2.93
CA GLU A 148 -13.42 -8.10 1.66
C GLU A 148 -12.35 -7.03 1.89
N ALA A 149 -12.61 -6.10 2.82
CA ALA A 149 -11.65 -5.06 3.17
C ALA A 149 -10.38 -5.65 3.83
N ALA A 150 -10.51 -6.72 4.66
CA ALA A 150 -9.38 -7.46 5.19
C ALA A 150 -8.57 -8.16 4.09
N CYS A 151 -9.26 -8.79 3.12
CA CYS A 151 -8.64 -9.42 1.95
C CYS A 151 -7.78 -8.42 1.16
N SER A 152 -8.23 -7.18 0.98
CA SER A 152 -7.45 -6.14 0.30
C SER A 152 -6.12 -5.80 0.98
N SER A 153 -5.94 -6.16 2.25
CA SER A 153 -4.69 -5.97 3.00
C SER A 153 -3.64 -7.07 2.74
N LEU A 154 -3.98 -8.13 2.00
CA LEU A 154 -3.09 -9.28 1.77
C LEU A 154 -1.80 -8.98 0.99
N THR A 155 -1.66 -7.79 0.41
CA THR A 155 -0.36 -7.33 -0.12
C THR A 155 0.74 -7.30 0.96
N GLU A 156 0.37 -7.34 2.23
CA GLU A 156 1.30 -7.50 3.35
C GLU A 156 2.10 -8.81 3.29
N MET A 157 1.58 -9.85 2.60
CA MET A 157 2.32 -11.10 2.34
C MET A 157 3.64 -10.86 1.58
N PHE A 158 3.71 -9.81 0.78
CA PHE A 158 4.84 -9.47 -0.08
C PHE A 158 5.71 -8.36 0.52
N ALA A 159 5.23 -7.68 1.57
CA ALA A 159 5.90 -6.53 2.17
C ALA A 159 7.27 -6.84 2.80
N PRO A 160 7.53 -7.99 3.43
CA PRO A 160 8.84 -8.28 4.00
C PRO A 160 9.99 -8.20 3.00
N GLU A 161 9.80 -8.69 1.78
CA GLU A 161 10.82 -8.67 0.74
C GLU A 161 11.24 -7.24 0.38
N ILE A 162 10.28 -6.34 0.13
CA ILE A 162 10.58 -4.96 -0.25
C ILE A 162 11.18 -4.15 0.91
N HIS A 163 10.82 -4.45 2.15
CA HIS A 163 11.43 -3.79 3.32
C HIS A 163 12.86 -4.27 3.53
N GLN A 164 13.09 -5.59 3.41
CA GLN A 164 14.43 -6.16 3.52
C GLN A 164 15.35 -5.61 2.43
N SER A 165 14.88 -5.56 1.17
CA SER A 165 15.65 -5.02 0.06
C SER A 165 16.13 -3.58 0.34
N ARG A 166 15.29 -2.71 0.93
CA ARG A 166 15.71 -1.35 1.30
C ARG A 166 16.76 -1.33 2.40
N LEU A 167 16.62 -2.17 3.41
CA LEU A 167 17.60 -2.27 4.49
C LEU A 167 18.95 -2.76 4.00
N ASP A 168 18.95 -3.63 2.98
CA ASP A 168 20.18 -4.21 2.41
C ASP A 168 20.86 -3.26 1.43
N THR A 169 20.09 -2.52 0.63
CA THR A 169 20.63 -1.76 -0.50
C THR A 169 20.85 -0.26 -0.22
N TRP A 170 19.97 0.38 0.55
CA TRP A 170 20.03 1.82 0.78
C TRP A 170 21.30 2.29 1.48
N PRO A 171 21.88 1.58 2.48
CA PRO A 171 23.11 2.02 3.12
C PRO A 171 24.27 2.18 2.14
N THR A 172 24.31 1.36 1.09
CA THR A 172 25.37 1.43 0.06
C THR A 172 25.00 2.39 -1.06
N ASN A 173 23.75 2.34 -1.51
CA ASN A 173 23.31 3.05 -2.70
C ASN A 173 23.00 4.54 -2.43
N TYR A 174 22.60 4.88 -1.20
CA TYR A 174 22.22 6.23 -0.81
C TYR A 174 22.92 6.66 0.49
N PRO A 175 24.27 6.78 0.51
CA PRO A 175 25.04 7.08 1.71
C PRO A 175 24.75 8.47 2.32
N TRP A 176 24.04 9.32 1.60
CA TRP A 176 23.60 10.63 2.07
C TRP A 176 22.37 10.57 3.00
N ILE A 177 21.66 9.42 3.06
CA ILE A 177 20.51 9.21 3.94
C ILE A 177 21.01 8.86 5.35
N ASP A 178 20.45 9.49 6.38
CA ASP A 178 20.68 9.05 7.75
C ASP A 178 20.02 7.68 7.98
N MET A 179 20.86 6.67 8.23
CA MET A 179 20.39 5.28 8.40
C MET A 179 19.51 5.07 9.65
N SER A 180 19.49 6.01 10.60
CA SER A 180 18.56 5.97 11.73
C SER A 180 17.09 6.10 11.26
N GLY A 181 16.82 6.79 10.15
CA GLY A 181 15.51 6.92 9.53
C GLY A 181 14.92 5.62 8.97
N LEU A 182 15.75 4.57 8.79
CA LEU A 182 15.26 3.28 8.28
C LEU A 182 14.52 2.44 9.34
N GLN A 183 14.25 3.00 10.52
CA GLN A 183 13.56 2.30 11.61
C GLN A 183 12.17 1.81 11.20
N TYR A 184 11.46 2.56 10.36
CA TYR A 184 10.17 2.13 9.81
C TYR A 184 10.26 0.74 9.17
N PHE A 185 11.23 0.52 8.29
CA PHE A 185 11.39 -0.76 7.58
C PHE A 185 11.75 -1.91 8.51
N ARG A 186 12.57 -1.65 9.55
CA ARG A 186 12.92 -2.64 10.57
C ARG A 186 11.69 -3.08 11.39
N GLY A 187 10.87 -2.12 11.81
CA GLY A 187 9.62 -2.41 12.55
C GLY A 187 8.66 -3.26 11.72
N ARG A 188 8.47 -2.91 10.45
CA ARG A 188 7.55 -3.63 9.56
C ARG A 188 7.92 -5.09 9.29
N LEU A 189 9.19 -5.47 9.39
CA LEU A 189 9.61 -6.88 9.26
C LEU A 189 9.07 -7.77 10.37
N SER A 190 8.94 -7.25 11.59
CA SER A 190 8.42 -8.00 12.74
C SER A 190 6.89 -8.06 12.77
N GLU A 191 6.22 -6.95 12.42
CA GLU A 191 4.76 -6.80 12.49
C GLU A 191 4.05 -7.55 11.36
N ALA A 192 4.61 -7.56 10.14
CA ALA A 192 3.99 -8.13 8.95
C ALA A 192 3.62 -9.61 9.11
N ARG A 193 4.39 -10.41 9.85
CA ARG A 193 4.10 -11.86 10.02
C ARG A 193 2.78 -12.11 10.71
N ARG A 194 2.48 -11.36 11.78
CA ARG A 194 1.22 -11.46 12.53
C ARG A 194 0.05 -11.05 11.65
N ASP A 195 0.18 -9.93 10.98
CA ASP A 195 -0.87 -9.31 10.17
C ASP A 195 -1.24 -10.19 8.97
N VAL A 196 -0.24 -10.80 8.33
CA VAL A 196 -0.43 -11.75 7.22
C VAL A 196 -1.21 -12.98 7.66
N GLN A 197 -0.81 -13.62 8.78
CA GLN A 197 -1.50 -14.82 9.26
C GLN A 197 -2.97 -14.54 9.56
N HIS A 198 -3.26 -13.42 10.21
CA HIS A 198 -4.62 -13.01 10.54
C HIS A 198 -5.46 -12.70 9.29
N GLY A 199 -4.95 -11.85 8.39
CA GLY A 199 -5.65 -11.49 7.15
C GLY A 199 -5.89 -12.69 6.22
N LEU A 200 -4.89 -13.57 6.11
CA LEU A 200 -5.00 -14.79 5.31
C LEU A 200 -6.05 -15.75 5.89
N LYS A 201 -6.06 -15.95 7.21
CA LYS A 201 -7.08 -16.77 7.88
C LYS A 201 -8.48 -16.24 7.57
N ILE A 202 -8.75 -14.96 7.75
CA ILE A 202 -10.04 -14.32 7.45
C ILE A 202 -10.44 -14.59 6.00
N THR A 203 -9.52 -14.38 5.06
CA THR A 203 -9.79 -14.55 3.63
C THR A 203 -10.11 -16.00 3.29
N LEU A 204 -9.30 -16.96 3.73
CA LEU A 204 -9.50 -18.37 3.43
C LEU A 204 -10.74 -18.98 4.11
N ASP A 205 -11.19 -18.41 5.23
CA ASP A 205 -12.38 -18.88 5.95
C ASP A 205 -13.67 -18.26 5.38
N HIS A 206 -13.60 -17.07 4.79
CA HIS A 206 -14.78 -16.37 4.28
C HIS A 206 -15.11 -16.69 2.82
N PHE A 207 -14.11 -16.75 1.95
CA PHE A 207 -14.26 -16.94 0.51
C PHE A 207 -14.24 -18.44 0.17
N VAL A 208 -15.38 -19.11 0.27
CA VAL A 208 -15.46 -20.58 0.21
C VAL A 208 -16.05 -21.13 -1.10
N THR A 209 -16.77 -20.30 -1.88
CA THR A 209 -17.24 -20.70 -3.22
C THR A 209 -16.24 -20.25 -4.28
N ARG A 210 -16.29 -20.87 -5.49
CA ARG A 210 -15.44 -20.48 -6.61
C ARG A 210 -15.58 -18.98 -6.93
N GLU A 211 -16.79 -18.48 -7.04
CA GLU A 211 -17.10 -17.08 -7.32
C GLU A 211 -16.50 -16.14 -6.25
N GLN A 212 -16.67 -16.49 -4.98
CA GLN A 212 -16.07 -15.72 -3.89
C GLN A 212 -14.54 -15.76 -3.95
N GLN A 213 -13.92 -16.90 -4.23
CA GLN A 213 -12.47 -17.04 -4.33
C GLN A 213 -11.91 -16.20 -5.49
N GLU A 214 -12.60 -16.16 -6.63
CA GLU A 214 -12.26 -15.28 -7.75
C GLU A 214 -12.41 -13.81 -7.36
N GLN A 215 -13.49 -13.44 -6.67
CA GLN A 215 -13.68 -12.10 -6.11
C GLN A 215 -12.52 -11.70 -5.18
N ALA A 216 -12.04 -12.61 -4.33
CA ALA A 216 -10.89 -12.33 -3.46
C ALA A 216 -9.61 -12.05 -4.27
N LEU A 217 -9.39 -12.77 -5.38
CA LEU A 217 -8.27 -12.49 -6.28
C LEU A 217 -8.40 -11.11 -6.95
N ASP A 218 -9.61 -10.69 -7.31
CA ASP A 218 -9.88 -9.38 -7.89
C ASP A 218 -9.70 -8.26 -6.85
N ILE A 219 -10.12 -8.48 -5.61
CA ILE A 219 -9.87 -7.56 -4.50
C ILE A 219 -8.37 -7.37 -4.26
N LEU A 220 -7.60 -8.46 -4.25
CA LEU A 220 -6.15 -8.37 -4.12
C LEU A 220 -5.51 -7.69 -5.32
N GLN A 221 -6.02 -7.95 -6.56
CA GLN A 221 -5.57 -7.25 -7.77
C GLN A 221 -5.81 -5.75 -7.66
N PHE A 222 -7.02 -5.33 -7.30
CA PHE A 222 -7.34 -3.93 -7.08
C PHE A 222 -6.34 -3.24 -6.13
N LYS A 223 -5.94 -3.91 -5.06
CA LYS A 223 -4.94 -3.36 -4.14
C LYS A 223 -3.55 -3.28 -4.76
N LEU A 224 -3.17 -4.25 -5.56
CA LEU A 224 -1.90 -4.21 -6.32
C LEU A 224 -1.89 -3.05 -7.31
N ASP A 225 -3.00 -2.82 -8.03
CA ASP A 225 -3.16 -1.73 -8.98
C ASP A 225 -3.03 -0.35 -8.30
N ILE A 226 -3.58 -0.19 -7.08
CA ILE A 226 -3.39 1.02 -6.28
C ILE A 226 -1.90 1.29 -6.03
N LEU A 227 -1.14 0.26 -5.67
CA LEU A 227 0.28 0.40 -5.37
C LEU A 227 1.09 0.76 -6.62
N TRP A 228 0.74 0.20 -7.78
CA TRP A 228 1.33 0.54 -9.07
C TRP A 228 0.98 1.96 -9.49
N THR A 229 -0.29 2.34 -9.45
CA THR A 229 -0.77 3.69 -9.81
C THR A 229 -0.05 4.79 -9.02
N MET A 230 0.25 4.55 -7.75
CA MET A 230 1.02 5.50 -6.96
C MET A 230 2.43 5.72 -7.54
N LEU A 231 3.09 4.66 -7.99
CA LEU A 231 4.44 4.73 -8.58
C LEU A 231 4.40 5.27 -10.01
N ASP A 232 3.37 4.95 -10.79
CA ASP A 232 3.15 5.56 -12.10
C ASP A 232 3.04 7.08 -11.99
N ALA A 233 2.31 7.58 -10.98
CA ALA A 233 2.23 9.02 -10.73
C ALA A 233 3.60 9.64 -10.41
N MET A 234 4.44 8.92 -9.66
CA MET A 234 5.80 9.38 -9.33
C MET A 234 6.73 9.30 -10.55
N THR A 235 6.63 8.24 -11.37
CA THR A 235 7.35 8.13 -12.63
C THR A 235 7.02 9.30 -13.55
N MET A 236 5.74 9.62 -13.71
CA MET A 236 5.32 10.76 -14.53
C MET A 236 5.92 12.08 -14.04
N ALA A 237 5.97 12.29 -12.72
CA ALA A 237 6.43 13.54 -12.14
C ALA A 237 7.97 13.65 -12.08
N TYR A 238 8.67 12.58 -11.69
CA TYR A 238 10.09 12.65 -11.33
C TYR A 238 11.04 11.99 -12.34
N GLU A 239 10.53 11.11 -13.23
CA GLU A 239 11.37 10.49 -14.26
C GLU A 239 11.10 11.09 -15.65
N LEU A 240 9.82 11.35 -15.97
CA LEU A 240 9.43 11.84 -17.29
C LEU A 240 9.27 13.37 -17.34
N ASP A 241 9.49 14.06 -16.22
CA ASP A 241 9.30 15.50 -16.07
C ASP A 241 7.95 15.99 -16.64
N ARG A 242 6.95 15.13 -16.57
CA ARG A 242 5.57 15.42 -16.92
C ARG A 242 4.86 15.84 -15.65
N ALA A 243 5.00 17.11 -15.33
CA ALA A 243 4.36 17.68 -14.16
C ALA A 243 2.85 17.38 -14.18
N PRO A 244 2.27 16.90 -13.06
CA PRO A 244 0.86 17.01 -12.83
C PRO A 244 0.42 18.48 -13.06
N TYR A 245 -0.84 18.69 -13.42
CA TYR A 245 -1.36 20.02 -13.76
C TYR A 245 -1.06 21.12 -12.71
N HIS A 246 -0.86 20.76 -11.45
CA HIS A 246 -0.50 21.71 -10.39
C HIS A 246 0.98 22.14 -10.40
N ASN A 247 1.81 21.45 -11.17
CA ASN A 247 3.20 21.85 -11.43
C ASN A 247 3.32 22.60 -12.78
N VAL A 248 2.22 22.73 -13.53
CA VAL A 248 2.22 23.58 -14.71
C VAL A 248 2.33 25.03 -14.25
N ASN A 249 3.34 25.73 -14.72
CA ASN A 249 3.69 27.07 -14.29
C ASN A 249 2.52 28.07 -14.45
N GLY A 250 1.89 28.36 -13.32
CA GLY A 250 0.98 29.48 -13.20
C GLY A 250 -0.48 29.20 -13.58
N ASP A 251 -1.35 30.02 -13.02
CA ASP A 251 -2.75 30.15 -13.43
C ASP A 251 -2.87 30.91 -14.77
N ALA A 252 -4.08 31.16 -15.24
CA ALA A 252 -4.33 31.93 -16.45
C ALA A 252 -3.77 33.37 -16.41
N LEU A 253 -3.35 33.86 -15.25
CA LEU A 253 -2.73 35.17 -15.02
C LEU A 253 -1.22 35.08 -14.87
N GLY A 254 -0.61 33.88 -14.96
CA GLY A 254 0.81 33.63 -14.80
C GLY A 254 1.30 33.57 -13.35
N ASN A 255 0.39 33.50 -12.36
CA ASN A 255 0.77 33.34 -10.96
C ASN A 255 1.08 31.88 -10.68
N PRO A 256 2.07 31.56 -9.80
CA PRO A 256 2.34 30.19 -9.38
C PRO A 256 1.07 29.56 -8.79
N ILE A 257 0.73 28.36 -9.25
CA ILE A 257 -0.38 27.60 -8.65
C ILE A 257 0.15 26.89 -7.41
N GLU A 258 -0.27 27.34 -6.24
CA GLU A 258 -0.01 26.63 -5.00
C GLU A 258 -1.06 25.50 -4.82
N TYR A 259 -0.60 24.27 -4.77
CA TYR A 259 -1.45 23.11 -4.46
C TYR A 259 -1.69 23.05 -2.96
N HIS A 260 -2.86 23.47 -2.52
CA HIS A 260 -3.24 23.34 -1.12
C HIS A 260 -3.99 22.02 -0.90
N SER A 261 -3.37 21.12 -0.17
CA SER A 261 -3.97 19.83 0.26
C SER A 261 -5.27 19.98 1.05
N GLY A 262 -5.58 21.18 1.54
CA GLY A 262 -6.76 21.48 2.37
C GLY A 262 -8.12 21.40 1.66
N ARG A 263 -8.17 21.20 0.35
CA ARG A 263 -9.45 21.09 -0.39
C ARG A 263 -10.15 19.73 -0.24
N TYR A 264 -9.49 18.76 0.40
CA TYR A 264 -10.00 17.39 0.56
C TYR A 264 -10.12 16.94 2.02
N ARG A 265 -10.13 17.90 2.95
CA ARG A 265 -10.41 17.62 4.38
C ARG A 265 -11.90 17.44 4.62
#